data_b4bf0ee013e93c3a1fb0d2b4e8d53fff
#
_entry.id   b4bf0ee013e93c3a1fb0d2b4e8d53fff
#
_cell.length_a   1.000
_cell.length_b   1.000
_cell.length_c   1.000
_cell.angle_alpha   90.00
_cell.angle_beta   90.00
_cell.angle_gamma   90.00
#
_symmetry.space_group_name_H-M   'P 1'
#
loop_
_entity.id
_entity.type
_entity.pdbx_description
1 polymer ?
#
loop_
_entity_poly.entity_id
_entity_poly.type
_entity_poly.pdbx_seq_one_letter_code
_entity_poly.pdbx_strand_id
1 'polypeptide(L)'
;MNTPNSIARTNTVGTAYAAGTAAAAGANSANSVTSATLAARAEKVKEVLRHQSLRRHALLQELFRRSEGRHWSEEELSTYARNVPEFAQRAAAARAIARHEATVVEKTVTEIFAVYAFMKHHPMAEVKAPRDISQVSVYATSAMLMNDSDWLRDRLLLWLKTILQAFIFPKRESSGQKTLFGSRTASNNPADNMAQRRQAIFETYLTLKRNYQQALDPAQFSLIEPYLQQVVDTLSAD
;
A
#
# COMPACT_ATOMS: atom_id res chain seq x y z
N MET A 1 25.56 66.51 -12.86
CA MET A 1 25.46 67.46 -11.76
C MET A 1 25.49 66.70 -10.44
N ASN A 2 26.54 66.96 -9.67
CA ASN A 2 26.72 66.71 -8.24
C ASN A 2 26.75 65.31 -7.64
N THR A 3 27.97 64.77 -7.50
CA THR A 3 28.48 64.13 -6.27
C THR A 3 28.70 65.17 -5.18
N PRO A 4 29.14 64.90 -3.92
CA PRO A 4 29.48 63.68 -3.16
C PRO A 4 28.98 63.79 -1.67
N ASN A 5 29.20 62.74 -0.83
CA ASN A 5 30.03 62.89 0.37
C ASN A 5 30.26 61.60 1.16
N SER A 6 31.50 61.36 1.35
CA SER A 6 32.22 60.51 2.27
C SER A 6 32.09 60.98 3.72
N ILE A 7 32.01 60.08 4.71
CA ILE A 7 32.69 60.26 6.02
C ILE A 7 33.02 58.86 6.59
N ALA A 8 34.32 58.62 6.70
CA ALA A 8 34.94 57.60 7.54
C ALA A 8 34.95 58.04 9.02
N ARG A 9 34.78 57.10 9.94
CA ARG A 9 35.37 57.22 11.29
C ARG A 9 35.80 55.86 11.82
N THR A 10 37.08 55.71 11.92
CA THR A 10 37.84 54.81 12.77
C THR A 10 37.60 55.09 14.26
N ASN A 11 37.51 54.06 15.09
CA ASN A 11 38.02 54.14 16.45
C ASN A 11 38.43 52.75 16.94
N THR A 12 39.70 52.61 17.12
CA THR A 12 40.47 51.59 17.81
C THR A 12 40.47 51.90 19.31
N VAL A 13 40.08 50.91 20.16
CA VAL A 13 40.62 50.84 21.53
C VAL A 13 40.77 49.37 21.88
N GLY A 14 42.01 48.96 22.12
CA GLY A 14 42.38 47.68 22.63
C GLY A 14 42.25 47.65 24.16
N THR A 15 41.99 46.50 24.69
CA THR A 15 42.43 46.14 26.05
C THR A 15 42.61 44.61 26.11
N ALA A 16 43.85 44.25 26.35
CA ALA A 16 44.28 42.89 26.70
C ALA A 16 43.91 42.60 28.16
N TYR A 17 43.40 41.41 28.41
CA TYR A 17 43.54 40.77 29.73
C TYR A 17 43.78 39.28 29.58
N ALA A 18 44.62 38.79 30.44
CA ALA A 18 45.31 37.52 30.42
C ALA A 18 44.51 36.33 30.94
N ALA A 19 44.92 35.17 30.45
CA ALA A 19 45.11 33.89 31.12
C ALA A 19 44.03 33.40 32.10
N GLY A 20 43.36 32.31 31.66
CA GLY A 20 42.60 31.41 32.52
C GLY A 20 42.53 30.05 31.90
N THR A 21 43.54 29.21 32.10
CA THR A 21 43.49 27.78 31.81
C THR A 21 42.52 27.14 32.75
N ALA A 22 41.37 26.69 32.26
CA ALA A 22 40.49 25.74 32.94
C ALA A 22 40.05 24.69 31.94
N ALA A 23 40.34 23.45 32.27
CA ALA A 23 39.98 22.25 31.57
C ALA A 23 38.46 22.18 31.31
N ALA A 24 38.08 22.08 30.04
CA ALA A 24 36.75 21.66 29.63
C ALA A 24 36.88 20.36 28.87
N ALA A 25 37.08 19.28 29.59
CA ALA A 25 36.69 17.95 29.17
C ALA A 25 35.17 17.84 29.38
N GLY A 26 34.41 17.81 28.34
CA GLY A 26 32.96 17.48 28.50
C GLY A 26 32.02 18.27 27.60
N ALA A 27 32.19 18.25 26.26
CA ALA A 27 31.11 18.67 25.36
C ALA A 27 31.32 18.16 23.93
N ASN A 28 31.56 16.88 23.74
CA ASN A 28 31.57 16.27 22.41
C ASN A 28 30.68 15.02 22.32
N SER A 29 29.49 15.06 22.96
CA SER A 29 28.51 13.99 22.86
C SER A 29 27.20 14.42 22.16
N ALA A 30 27.18 15.54 21.49
CA ALA A 30 26.01 15.95 20.71
C ALA A 30 26.42 16.05 19.24
N ASN A 31 25.86 15.16 18.44
CA ASN A 31 25.88 15.10 16.95
C ASN A 31 26.87 14.14 16.28
N SER A 32 27.16 13.00 16.81
CA SER A 32 27.49 11.87 15.95
C SER A 32 26.18 11.25 15.42
N VAL A 33 25.50 11.97 14.53
CA VAL A 33 24.57 11.33 13.58
C VAL A 33 25.42 10.30 12.87
N THR A 34 25.24 9.02 13.20
CA THR A 34 26.09 7.97 12.67
C THR A 34 25.98 8.01 11.13
N SER A 35 27.11 7.76 10.45
CA SER A 35 27.16 7.68 8.98
C SER A 35 26.03 6.82 8.42
N ALA A 36 25.64 5.76 9.14
CA ALA A 36 24.49 4.91 8.83
C ALA A 36 23.15 5.67 8.83
N THR A 37 22.93 6.57 9.78
CA THR A 37 21.69 7.38 9.85
C THR A 37 21.61 8.39 8.72
N LEU A 38 22.74 8.98 8.32
CA LEU A 38 22.80 9.89 7.17
C LEU A 38 22.58 9.14 5.86
N ALA A 39 23.18 7.96 5.70
CA ALA A 39 22.95 7.09 4.54
C ALA A 39 21.49 6.68 4.42
N ALA A 40 20.87 6.25 5.51
CA ALA A 40 19.45 5.87 5.53
C ALA A 40 18.52 7.06 5.18
N ARG A 41 18.84 8.27 5.68
CA ARG A 41 18.10 9.48 5.31
C ARG A 41 18.29 9.84 3.83
N ALA A 42 19.51 9.71 3.29
CA ALA A 42 19.79 9.97 1.89
C ALA A 42 19.04 8.99 0.97
N GLU A 43 18.97 7.69 1.32
CA GLU A 43 18.19 6.71 0.57
C GLU A 43 16.69 7.02 0.63
N LYS A 44 16.16 7.41 1.78
CA LYS A 44 14.76 7.82 1.90
C LYS A 44 14.45 9.07 1.06
N VAL A 45 15.35 10.04 1.01
CA VAL A 45 15.21 11.22 0.15
C VAL A 45 15.27 10.83 -1.33
N LYS A 46 16.18 9.94 -1.72
CA LYS A 46 16.25 9.41 -3.10
C LYS A 46 14.95 8.69 -3.47
N GLU A 47 14.40 7.89 -2.57
CA GLU A 47 13.14 7.18 -2.80
C GLU A 47 11.96 8.15 -2.98
N VAL A 48 11.86 9.19 -2.15
CA VAL A 48 10.88 10.26 -2.30
C VAL A 48 11.04 11.01 -3.62
N LEU A 49 12.29 11.32 -4.02
CA LEU A 49 12.57 11.99 -5.29
C LEU A 49 12.25 11.09 -6.50
N ARG A 50 12.56 9.79 -6.42
CA ARG A 50 12.17 8.80 -7.44
C ARG A 50 10.66 8.72 -7.59
N HIS A 51 9.95 8.66 -6.48
CA HIS A 51 8.49 8.63 -6.48
C HIS A 51 7.88 9.90 -7.10
N GLN A 52 8.38 11.09 -6.72
CA GLN A 52 7.94 12.34 -7.34
C GLN A 52 8.30 12.42 -8.83
N SER A 53 9.47 11.90 -9.20
CA SER A 53 9.91 11.83 -10.60
C SER A 53 8.98 10.94 -11.44
N LEU A 54 8.61 9.77 -10.93
CA LEU A 54 7.68 8.85 -11.61
C LEU A 54 6.30 9.45 -11.83
N ARG A 55 5.74 10.12 -10.83
CA ARG A 55 4.46 10.83 -10.95
C ARG A 55 4.49 11.94 -11.99
N ARG A 56 5.64 12.55 -12.27
CA ARG A 56 5.80 13.64 -13.25
C ARG A 56 6.15 13.15 -14.65
N HIS A 57 6.53 11.89 -14.81
CA HIS A 57 6.92 11.36 -16.10
C HIS A 57 5.68 11.05 -16.95
N ALA A 58 5.42 11.85 -17.98
CA ALA A 58 4.21 11.79 -18.79
C ALA A 58 3.95 10.37 -19.39
N LEU A 59 5.01 9.68 -19.85
CA LEU A 59 4.91 8.32 -20.37
C LEU A 59 4.40 7.35 -19.30
N LEU A 60 4.94 7.42 -18.09
CA LEU A 60 4.54 6.52 -17.00
C LEU A 60 3.12 6.83 -16.54
N GLN A 61 2.74 8.10 -16.45
CA GLN A 61 1.36 8.49 -16.15
C GLN A 61 0.38 7.93 -17.19
N GLU A 62 0.73 7.98 -18.47
CA GLU A 62 -0.10 7.42 -19.52
C GLU A 62 -0.18 5.89 -19.46
N LEU A 63 0.92 5.19 -19.16
CA LEU A 63 0.91 3.74 -18.95
C LEU A 63 -0.01 3.37 -17.78
N PHE A 64 0.08 4.09 -16.64
CA PHE A 64 -0.79 3.87 -15.50
C PHE A 64 -2.26 4.11 -15.83
N ARG A 65 -2.57 5.17 -16.55
CA ARG A 65 -3.94 5.48 -16.95
C ARG A 65 -4.53 4.41 -17.86
N ARG A 66 -3.74 3.85 -18.79
CA ARG A 66 -4.19 2.80 -19.74
C ARG A 66 -4.35 1.44 -19.09
N SER A 67 -3.58 1.16 -18.05
CA SER A 67 -3.58 -0.15 -17.37
C SER A 67 -4.48 -0.19 -16.15
N GLU A 68 -5.18 0.89 -15.83
CA GLU A 68 -6.05 0.92 -14.65
C GLU A 68 -7.10 -0.20 -14.70
N GLY A 69 -7.15 -1.03 -13.66
CA GLY A 69 -8.10 -2.13 -13.53
C GLY A 69 -7.71 -3.43 -14.25
N ARG A 70 -6.52 -3.53 -14.83
CA ARG A 70 -5.97 -4.76 -15.43
C ARG A 70 -4.48 -4.91 -15.16
N HIS A 71 -3.94 -6.10 -15.32
CA HIS A 71 -2.48 -6.27 -15.37
C HIS A 71 -1.87 -5.56 -16.58
N TRP A 72 -0.66 -5.08 -16.38
CA TRP A 72 0.13 -4.50 -17.46
C TRP A 72 0.54 -5.57 -18.46
N SER A 73 0.46 -5.23 -19.74
CA SER A 73 0.93 -6.10 -20.81
C SER A 73 2.47 -6.23 -20.80
N GLU A 74 2.99 -7.22 -21.49
CA GLU A 74 4.44 -7.42 -21.64
C GLU A 74 5.13 -6.21 -22.28
N GLU A 75 4.47 -5.58 -23.24
CA GLU A 75 4.97 -4.38 -23.90
C GLU A 75 5.04 -3.19 -22.93
N GLU A 76 4.00 -3.00 -22.12
CA GLU A 76 3.94 -1.96 -21.09
C GLU A 76 5.02 -2.17 -20.03
N LEU A 77 5.17 -3.40 -19.52
CA LEU A 77 6.21 -3.75 -18.54
C LEU A 77 7.62 -3.56 -19.09
N SER A 78 7.85 -3.94 -20.36
CA SER A 78 9.13 -3.76 -21.02
C SER A 78 9.44 -2.28 -21.27
N THR A 79 8.44 -1.49 -21.63
CA THR A 79 8.57 -0.04 -21.79
C THR A 79 8.87 0.64 -20.44
N TYR A 80 8.17 0.22 -19.39
CA TYR A 80 8.42 0.68 -18.01
C TYR A 80 9.85 0.38 -17.56
N ALA A 81 10.31 -0.88 -17.70
CA ALA A 81 11.64 -1.31 -17.29
C ALA A 81 12.77 -0.59 -18.07
N ARG A 82 12.56 -0.27 -19.36
CA ARG A 82 13.53 0.50 -20.17
C ARG A 82 13.64 1.96 -19.73
N ASN A 83 12.52 2.59 -19.35
CA ASN A 83 12.48 3.99 -18.95
C ASN A 83 12.85 4.21 -17.48
N VAL A 84 12.73 3.18 -16.65
CA VAL A 84 13.00 3.21 -15.20
C VAL A 84 13.77 1.93 -14.81
N PRO A 85 15.05 1.83 -15.18
CA PRO A 85 15.84 0.59 -14.98
C PRO A 85 15.90 0.10 -13.54
N GLU A 86 15.93 1.02 -12.56
CA GLU A 86 15.93 0.69 -11.14
C GLU A 86 14.65 -0.03 -10.68
N PHE A 87 13.59 -0.01 -11.47
CA PHE A 87 12.34 -0.74 -11.20
C PHE A 87 12.18 -2.02 -12.01
N ALA A 88 13.22 -2.49 -12.72
CA ALA A 88 13.17 -3.72 -13.53
C ALA A 88 12.75 -4.95 -12.70
N GLN A 89 13.17 -5.04 -11.44
CA GLN A 89 12.75 -6.11 -10.53
C GLN A 89 11.25 -6.09 -10.24
N ARG A 90 10.64 -4.90 -10.10
CA ARG A 90 9.18 -4.75 -9.93
C ARG A 90 8.42 -5.19 -11.17
N ALA A 91 8.93 -4.89 -12.37
CA ALA A 91 8.36 -5.39 -13.62
C ALA A 91 8.43 -6.92 -13.72
N ALA A 92 9.54 -7.53 -13.29
CA ALA A 92 9.67 -8.99 -13.23
C ALA A 92 8.67 -9.61 -12.22
N ALA A 93 8.52 -9.00 -11.04
CA ALA A 93 7.52 -9.43 -10.04
C ALA A 93 6.10 -9.30 -10.59
N ALA A 94 5.76 -8.20 -11.27
CA ALA A 94 4.44 -8.01 -11.88
C ALA A 94 4.10 -9.09 -12.92
N ARG A 95 5.09 -9.51 -13.73
CA ARG A 95 4.93 -10.65 -14.66
C ARG A 95 4.63 -11.96 -13.93
N ALA A 96 5.34 -12.21 -12.84
CA ALA A 96 5.14 -13.41 -12.05
C ALA A 96 3.75 -13.41 -11.39
N ILE A 97 3.33 -12.30 -10.81
CA ILE A 97 2.01 -12.13 -10.21
C ILE A 97 0.91 -12.40 -11.26
N ALA A 98 0.99 -11.76 -12.43
CA ALA A 98 0.01 -11.95 -13.50
C ALA A 98 -0.09 -13.41 -13.98
N ARG A 99 1.04 -14.15 -14.02
CA ARG A 99 1.05 -15.58 -14.38
C ARG A 99 0.39 -16.48 -13.34
N HIS A 100 0.52 -16.13 -12.07
CA HIS A 100 0.01 -16.96 -10.97
C HIS A 100 -1.39 -16.54 -10.49
N GLU A 101 -1.89 -15.37 -10.91
CA GLU A 101 -3.11 -14.78 -10.40
C GLU A 101 -4.31 -15.73 -10.43
N ALA A 102 -4.61 -16.32 -11.59
CA ALA A 102 -5.79 -17.17 -11.75
C ALA A 102 -5.77 -18.34 -10.73
N THR A 103 -4.63 -19.02 -10.61
CA THR A 103 -4.45 -20.13 -9.66
C THR A 103 -4.52 -19.67 -8.21
N VAL A 104 -3.90 -18.53 -7.89
CA VAL A 104 -3.90 -17.96 -6.52
C VAL A 104 -5.31 -17.53 -6.12
N VAL A 105 -6.05 -16.87 -7.02
CA VAL A 105 -7.43 -16.44 -6.78
C VAL A 105 -8.36 -17.64 -6.58
N GLU A 106 -8.30 -18.64 -7.47
CA GLU A 106 -9.11 -19.86 -7.39
C GLU A 106 -8.85 -20.60 -6.07
N LYS A 107 -7.58 -20.81 -5.72
CA LYS A 107 -7.18 -21.42 -4.46
C LYS A 107 -7.71 -20.65 -3.26
N THR A 108 -7.58 -19.31 -3.27
CA THR A 108 -8.07 -18.46 -2.19
C THR A 108 -9.58 -18.59 -2.02
N VAL A 109 -10.35 -18.51 -3.10
CA VAL A 109 -11.81 -18.68 -3.05
C VAL A 109 -12.22 -20.05 -2.53
N THR A 110 -11.54 -21.10 -3.01
CA THR A 110 -11.82 -22.48 -2.58
C THR A 110 -11.59 -22.67 -1.09
N GLU A 111 -10.44 -22.20 -0.57
CA GLU A 111 -10.10 -22.30 0.85
C GLU A 111 -11.09 -21.52 1.72
N ILE A 112 -11.44 -20.30 1.33
CA ILE A 112 -12.36 -19.44 2.10
C ILE A 112 -13.78 -20.01 2.07
N PHE A 113 -14.25 -20.50 0.94
CA PHE A 113 -15.59 -21.10 0.84
C PHE A 113 -15.70 -22.44 1.56
N ALA A 114 -14.59 -23.14 1.77
CA ALA A 114 -14.57 -24.34 2.60
C ALA A 114 -14.75 -24.02 4.10
N VAL A 115 -14.15 -22.92 4.58
CA VAL A 115 -14.24 -22.49 5.97
C VAL A 115 -15.53 -21.69 6.23
N TYR A 116 -15.90 -20.80 5.32
CA TYR A 116 -17.01 -19.87 5.46
C TYR A 116 -18.13 -20.20 4.44
N ALA A 117 -18.72 -21.39 4.57
CA ALA A 117 -19.75 -21.89 3.64
C ALA A 117 -20.95 -20.92 3.43
N PHE A 118 -21.26 -20.09 4.45
CA PHE A 118 -22.32 -19.08 4.34
C PHE A 118 -22.06 -18.05 3.24
N MET A 119 -20.81 -17.79 2.87
CA MET A 119 -20.46 -16.84 1.79
C MET A 119 -20.99 -17.31 0.44
N LYS A 120 -21.10 -18.62 0.20
CA LYS A 120 -21.67 -19.19 -1.03
C LYS A 120 -23.15 -18.86 -1.21
N HIS A 121 -23.86 -18.60 -0.12
CA HIS A 121 -25.30 -18.28 -0.16
C HIS A 121 -25.58 -16.84 -0.59
N HIS A 122 -24.54 -16.00 -0.68
CA HIS A 122 -24.71 -14.65 -1.22
C HIS A 122 -24.96 -14.72 -2.74
N PRO A 123 -25.97 -14.02 -3.27
CA PRO A 123 -26.24 -14.01 -4.69
C PRO A 123 -24.97 -13.64 -5.48
N MET A 124 -24.64 -14.44 -6.49
CA MET A 124 -23.46 -14.22 -7.34
C MET A 124 -22.10 -14.36 -6.63
N ALA A 125 -22.03 -14.98 -5.45
CA ALA A 125 -20.78 -15.12 -4.69
C ALA A 125 -19.67 -15.79 -5.52
N GLU A 126 -19.99 -16.85 -6.25
CA GLU A 126 -19.05 -17.61 -7.07
C GLU A 126 -18.47 -16.79 -8.24
N VAL A 127 -19.15 -15.73 -8.67
CA VAL A 127 -18.70 -14.84 -9.74
C VAL A 127 -18.00 -13.60 -9.17
N LYS A 128 -18.58 -13.03 -8.09
CA LYS A 128 -18.10 -11.78 -7.52
C LYS A 128 -16.81 -11.96 -6.71
N ALA A 129 -16.71 -13.01 -5.89
CA ALA A 129 -15.56 -13.20 -5.04
C ALA A 129 -14.25 -13.37 -5.84
N PRO A 130 -14.15 -14.23 -6.86
CA PRO A 130 -12.95 -14.30 -7.70
C PRO A 130 -12.61 -12.96 -8.36
N ARG A 131 -13.62 -12.27 -8.91
CA ARG A 131 -13.43 -10.97 -9.57
C ARG A 131 -12.89 -9.91 -8.60
N ASP A 132 -13.48 -9.79 -7.41
CA ASP A 132 -13.11 -8.75 -6.46
C ASP A 132 -11.72 -9.04 -5.85
N ILE A 133 -11.36 -10.31 -5.64
CA ILE A 133 -10.01 -10.73 -5.24
C ILE A 133 -8.99 -10.46 -6.35
N SER A 134 -9.32 -10.76 -7.60
CA SER A 134 -8.50 -10.45 -8.77
C SER A 134 -8.25 -8.93 -8.89
N GLN A 135 -9.28 -8.11 -8.71
CA GLN A 135 -9.12 -6.65 -8.70
C GLN A 135 -8.11 -6.19 -7.63
N VAL A 136 -8.17 -6.74 -6.44
CA VAL A 136 -7.18 -6.44 -5.38
C VAL A 136 -5.76 -6.78 -5.83
N SER A 137 -5.55 -7.94 -6.48
CA SER A 137 -4.25 -8.34 -7.02
C SER A 137 -3.74 -7.37 -8.07
N VAL A 138 -4.59 -6.97 -9.02
CA VAL A 138 -4.27 -6.01 -10.08
C VAL A 138 -3.87 -4.65 -9.51
N TYR A 139 -4.65 -4.11 -8.58
CA TYR A 139 -4.37 -2.80 -7.99
C TYR A 139 -3.15 -2.83 -7.07
N ALA A 140 -2.95 -3.89 -6.28
CA ALA A 140 -1.75 -4.07 -5.48
C ALA A 140 -0.48 -4.15 -6.36
N THR A 141 -0.56 -4.86 -7.50
CA THR A 141 0.53 -4.94 -8.49
C THR A 141 0.83 -3.57 -9.10
N SER A 142 -0.19 -2.81 -9.46
CA SER A 142 -0.02 -1.46 -10.01
C SER A 142 0.61 -0.51 -8.97
N ALA A 143 0.17 -0.59 -7.72
CA ALA A 143 0.74 0.19 -6.61
C ALA A 143 2.21 -0.17 -6.36
N MET A 144 2.55 -1.47 -6.41
CA MET A 144 3.93 -1.96 -6.34
C MET A 144 4.78 -1.38 -7.48
N LEU A 145 4.30 -1.39 -8.71
CA LEU A 145 5.01 -0.80 -9.85
C LEU A 145 5.25 0.69 -9.66
N MET A 146 4.27 1.43 -9.13
CA MET A 146 4.37 2.87 -8.84
C MET A 146 5.17 3.18 -7.59
N ASN A 147 5.40 2.20 -6.71
CA ASN A 147 5.87 2.44 -5.35
C ASN A 147 4.95 3.39 -4.56
N ASP A 148 3.64 3.21 -4.70
CA ASP A 148 2.63 4.14 -4.19
C ASP A 148 1.50 3.43 -3.43
N SER A 149 1.67 3.29 -2.12
CA SER A 149 0.65 2.70 -1.23
C SER A 149 -0.59 3.60 -1.07
N ASP A 150 -0.41 4.93 -1.12
CA ASP A 150 -1.53 5.88 -1.04
C ASP A 150 -2.46 5.75 -2.24
N TRP A 151 -1.89 5.52 -3.43
CA TRP A 151 -2.68 5.28 -4.63
C TRP A 151 -3.58 4.04 -4.48
N LEU A 152 -3.06 2.92 -3.93
CA LEU A 152 -3.85 1.71 -3.67
C LEU A 152 -5.02 2.00 -2.73
N ARG A 153 -4.75 2.69 -1.62
CA ARG A 153 -5.76 3.08 -0.65
C ARG A 153 -6.88 3.90 -1.30
N ASP A 154 -6.51 4.97 -2.00
CA ASP A 154 -7.44 5.97 -2.50
C ASP A 154 -8.23 5.46 -3.72
N ARG A 155 -7.62 4.61 -4.57
CA ARG A 155 -8.27 4.08 -5.77
C ARG A 155 -9.13 2.86 -5.55
N LEU A 156 -8.77 2.00 -4.61
CA LEU A 156 -9.46 0.74 -4.38
C LEU A 156 -9.95 0.57 -2.96
N LEU A 157 -9.07 0.67 -1.94
CA LEU A 157 -9.37 0.12 -0.64
C LEU A 157 -10.48 0.87 0.09
N LEU A 158 -10.54 2.21 -0.01
CA LEU A 158 -11.60 2.99 0.61
C LEU A 158 -12.98 2.67 0.01
N TRP A 159 -13.05 2.53 -1.32
CA TRP A 159 -14.29 2.10 -1.98
C TRP A 159 -14.66 0.66 -1.62
N LEU A 160 -13.71 -0.27 -1.69
CA LEU A 160 -13.95 -1.68 -1.39
C LEU A 160 -14.37 -1.85 0.08
N LYS A 161 -13.76 -1.14 1.02
CA LYS A 161 -14.18 -1.12 2.42
C LYS A 161 -15.65 -0.73 2.56
N THR A 162 -16.11 0.28 1.85
CA THR A 162 -17.51 0.71 1.85
C THR A 162 -18.46 -0.38 1.36
N ILE A 163 -18.08 -1.09 0.30
CA ILE A 163 -18.88 -2.22 -0.23
C ILE A 163 -18.90 -3.39 0.76
N LEU A 164 -17.76 -3.72 1.35
CA LEU A 164 -17.67 -4.81 2.33
C LEU A 164 -18.42 -4.47 3.63
N GLN A 165 -18.45 -3.21 4.05
CA GLN A 165 -19.30 -2.77 5.17
C GLN A 165 -20.79 -3.03 4.89
N ALA A 166 -21.26 -2.80 3.67
CA ALA A 166 -22.64 -3.14 3.30
C ALA A 166 -22.91 -4.67 3.36
N PHE A 167 -21.90 -5.50 3.10
CA PHE A 167 -21.98 -6.95 3.30
C PHE A 167 -21.99 -7.35 4.78
N ILE A 168 -21.20 -6.67 5.63
CA ILE A 168 -21.16 -6.92 7.08
C ILE A 168 -22.48 -6.48 7.74
N PHE A 169 -22.99 -5.31 7.34
CA PHE A 169 -24.21 -4.71 7.89
C PHE A 169 -25.33 -4.71 6.84
N PRO A 170 -25.92 -5.88 6.52
CA PRO A 170 -27.03 -5.91 5.57
C PRO A 170 -28.16 -5.04 6.12
N LYS A 171 -28.71 -4.16 5.28
CA LYS A 171 -29.90 -3.37 5.64
C LYS A 171 -30.97 -4.37 6.12
N ARG A 172 -31.48 -4.16 7.34
CA ARG A 172 -32.70 -4.82 7.78
C ARG A 172 -33.76 -4.47 6.74
N GLU A 173 -34.17 -5.43 5.94
CA GLU A 173 -35.38 -5.28 5.15
C GLU A 173 -36.48 -4.91 6.14
N SER A 174 -37.06 -3.73 5.94
CA SER A 174 -38.18 -3.26 6.74
C SER A 174 -39.28 -4.31 6.68
N SER A 175 -39.50 -4.94 7.81
CA SER A 175 -40.31 -6.11 8.02
C SER A 175 -41.74 -5.89 7.51
N GLY A 176 -41.98 -6.35 6.28
CA GLY A 176 -43.32 -6.41 5.69
C GLY A 176 -43.66 -7.77 5.06
N GLN A 177 -42.67 -8.61 4.78
CA GLN A 177 -42.89 -9.95 4.28
C GLN A 177 -42.48 -10.99 5.32
N LYS A 178 -43.50 -11.53 6.00
CA LYS A 178 -43.40 -12.80 6.72
C LYS A 178 -43.12 -13.90 5.69
N THR A 179 -41.84 -14.33 5.59
CA THR A 179 -41.52 -15.54 4.83
C THR A 179 -42.11 -16.74 5.53
N LEU A 180 -43.10 -17.37 4.86
CA LEU A 180 -43.88 -18.53 5.33
C LEU A 180 -43.09 -19.85 5.41
N PHE A 181 -41.77 -19.83 5.19
CA PHE A 181 -40.92 -21.01 5.31
C PHE A 181 -39.78 -20.74 6.28
N GLY A 182 -40.05 -21.14 7.53
CA GLY A 182 -39.06 -21.16 8.60
C GLY A 182 -37.99 -22.22 8.34
N SER A 183 -36.82 -21.84 7.91
CA SER A 183 -35.60 -22.67 8.06
C SER A 183 -34.86 -22.20 9.33
N ARG A 184 -35.18 -22.90 10.44
CA ARG A 184 -34.49 -22.77 11.72
C ARG A 184 -33.20 -23.58 11.65
N THR A 185 -32.06 -22.99 11.31
CA THR A 185 -30.74 -23.51 11.75
C THR A 185 -29.66 -22.45 11.42
N ALA A 186 -29.39 -21.54 12.35
CA ALA A 186 -28.10 -20.91 12.60
C ALA A 186 -28.31 -19.96 13.78
N SER A 187 -27.30 -19.75 14.60
CA SER A 187 -27.31 -18.81 15.73
C SER A 187 -27.94 -17.47 15.29
N ASN A 188 -29.10 -17.15 15.84
CA ASN A 188 -29.91 -15.98 15.45
C ASN A 188 -29.42 -14.67 16.11
N ASN A 189 -28.17 -14.63 16.59
CA ASN A 189 -27.61 -13.41 17.14
C ASN A 189 -27.01 -12.56 16.01
N PRO A 190 -27.58 -11.38 15.69
CA PRO A 190 -27.05 -10.52 14.64
C PRO A 190 -25.58 -10.10 14.86
N ALA A 191 -25.14 -9.99 16.13
CA ALA A 191 -23.76 -9.63 16.47
C ALA A 191 -22.79 -10.75 16.10
N ASP A 192 -23.10 -12.01 16.36
CA ASP A 192 -22.26 -13.16 16.00
C ASP A 192 -22.11 -13.28 14.48
N ASN A 193 -23.17 -13.00 13.75
CA ASN A 193 -23.16 -13.01 12.29
C ASN A 193 -22.27 -11.88 11.70
N MET A 194 -22.25 -10.70 12.33
CA MET A 194 -21.38 -9.60 11.89
C MET A 194 -19.90 -9.90 12.18
N ALA A 195 -19.59 -10.42 13.36
CA ALA A 195 -18.22 -10.82 13.71
C ALA A 195 -17.70 -11.90 12.75
N GLN A 196 -18.52 -12.91 12.44
CA GLN A 196 -18.17 -13.96 11.50
C GLN A 196 -17.92 -13.43 10.08
N ARG A 197 -18.71 -12.46 9.62
CA ARG A 197 -18.51 -11.83 8.30
C ARG A 197 -17.25 -11.00 8.23
N ARG A 198 -16.93 -10.24 9.27
CA ARG A 198 -15.66 -9.51 9.39
C ARG A 198 -14.47 -10.47 9.36
N GLN A 199 -14.56 -11.55 10.13
CA GLN A 199 -13.51 -12.57 10.15
C GLN A 199 -13.33 -13.20 8.77
N ALA A 200 -14.41 -13.51 8.06
CA ALA A 200 -14.35 -14.08 6.71
C ALA A 200 -13.64 -13.11 5.71
N ILE A 201 -13.90 -11.81 5.80
CA ILE A 201 -13.22 -10.81 4.98
C ILE A 201 -11.73 -10.76 5.31
N PHE A 202 -11.38 -10.65 6.59
CA PHE A 202 -9.99 -10.66 7.05
C PHE A 202 -9.24 -11.89 6.54
N GLU A 203 -9.80 -13.09 6.77
CA GLU A 203 -9.20 -14.36 6.35
C GLU A 203 -9.08 -14.46 4.82
N THR A 204 -9.99 -13.86 4.07
CA THR A 204 -9.91 -13.85 2.60
C THR A 204 -8.62 -13.19 2.12
N TYR A 205 -8.33 -11.99 2.61
CA TYR A 205 -7.15 -11.26 2.15
C TYR A 205 -5.85 -11.75 2.79
N LEU A 206 -5.91 -12.28 4.01
CA LEU A 206 -4.77 -12.98 4.63
C LEU A 206 -4.41 -14.25 3.83
N THR A 207 -5.42 -15.01 3.42
CA THR A 207 -5.24 -16.21 2.59
C THR A 207 -4.70 -15.85 1.21
N LEU A 208 -5.20 -14.79 0.58
CA LEU A 208 -4.64 -14.25 -0.67
C LEU A 208 -3.15 -13.94 -0.53
N LYS A 209 -2.77 -13.21 0.52
CA LYS A 209 -1.36 -12.89 0.81
C LYS A 209 -0.52 -14.15 0.96
N ARG A 210 -0.98 -15.13 1.75
CA ARG A 210 -0.30 -16.42 1.96
C ARG A 210 -0.15 -17.22 0.66
N ASN A 211 -1.18 -17.25 -0.18
CA ASN A 211 -1.13 -17.98 -1.44
C ASN A 211 -0.16 -17.34 -2.44
N TYR A 212 -0.04 -15.99 -2.47
CA TYR A 212 1.02 -15.32 -3.23
C TYR A 212 2.41 -15.61 -2.65
N GLN A 213 2.58 -15.66 -1.33
CA GLN A 213 3.84 -16.01 -0.70
C GLN A 213 4.32 -17.43 -1.10
N GLN A 214 3.39 -18.36 -1.32
CA GLN A 214 3.70 -19.72 -1.77
C GLN A 214 3.98 -19.81 -3.28
N ALA A 215 3.39 -18.91 -4.08
CA ALA A 215 3.46 -18.96 -5.54
C ALA A 215 4.65 -18.18 -6.13
N LEU A 216 5.18 -17.19 -5.40
CA LEU A 216 6.21 -16.27 -5.87
C LEU A 216 7.56 -16.59 -5.22
N ASP A 217 8.66 -16.27 -5.93
CA ASP A 217 9.98 -16.27 -5.32
C ASP A 217 10.04 -15.28 -4.15
N PRO A 218 10.83 -15.52 -3.09
CA PRO A 218 10.93 -14.64 -1.93
C PRO A 218 11.26 -13.17 -2.29
N ALA A 219 12.13 -12.96 -3.28
CA ALA A 219 12.47 -11.61 -3.75
C ALA A 219 11.31 -10.92 -4.44
N GLN A 220 10.50 -11.64 -5.22
CA GLN A 220 9.30 -11.12 -5.87
C GLN A 220 8.19 -10.84 -4.84
N PHE A 221 8.00 -11.77 -3.90
CA PHE A 221 7.01 -11.60 -2.83
C PHE A 221 7.32 -10.40 -1.95
N SER A 222 8.57 -10.16 -1.57
CA SER A 222 8.97 -9.00 -0.76
C SER A 222 8.61 -7.65 -1.39
N LEU A 223 8.47 -7.58 -2.71
CA LEU A 223 8.07 -6.35 -3.42
C LEU A 223 6.57 -6.09 -3.34
N ILE A 224 5.73 -7.14 -3.37
CA ILE A 224 4.27 -7.01 -3.32
C ILE A 224 3.72 -7.08 -1.90
N GLU A 225 4.43 -7.71 -0.97
CA GLU A 225 3.99 -7.96 0.40
C GLU A 225 3.47 -6.71 1.12
N PRO A 226 4.15 -5.53 1.09
CA PRO A 226 3.67 -4.33 1.78
C PRO A 226 2.28 -3.89 1.31
N TYR A 227 1.98 -4.07 0.04
CA TYR A 227 0.70 -3.70 -0.56
C TYR A 227 -0.41 -4.70 -0.21
N LEU A 228 -0.10 -6.01 -0.20
CA LEU A 228 -1.04 -7.03 0.28
C LEU A 228 -1.29 -6.90 1.79
N GLN A 229 -0.28 -6.54 2.57
CA GLN A 229 -0.46 -6.26 4.00
C GLN A 229 -1.37 -5.05 4.21
N GLN A 230 -1.17 -3.98 3.44
CA GLN A 230 -2.04 -2.81 3.49
C GLN A 230 -3.52 -3.16 3.17
N VAL A 231 -3.75 -4.09 2.21
CA VAL A 231 -5.10 -4.60 1.93
C VAL A 231 -5.69 -5.26 3.18
N VAL A 232 -4.93 -6.18 3.80
CA VAL A 232 -5.37 -6.86 5.04
C VAL A 232 -5.69 -5.84 6.12
N ASP A 233 -4.78 -4.92 6.41
CA ASP A 233 -4.93 -3.94 7.49
C ASP A 233 -6.11 -2.98 7.26
N THR A 234 -6.29 -2.51 6.01
CA THR A 234 -7.35 -1.54 5.68
C THR A 234 -8.74 -2.18 5.72
N LEU A 235 -8.87 -3.41 5.22
CA LEU A 235 -10.18 -4.06 5.09
C LEU A 235 -10.61 -4.79 6.37
N SER A 236 -9.68 -5.05 7.29
CA SER A 236 -9.96 -5.61 8.63
C SER A 236 -10.19 -4.53 9.70
N ALA A 237 -9.75 -3.30 9.48
CA ALA A 237 -9.95 -2.20 10.43
C ALA A 237 -11.45 -1.83 10.56
N ASP A 238 -11.88 -1.52 11.77
CA ASP A 238 -13.23 -1.05 12.12
C ASP A 238 -13.62 0.28 11.45
#